data_f0d4e2cd115e0ea3c7c85a45c385b40e
#
_entry.id   f0d4e2cd115e0ea3c7c85a45c385b40e
#
_cell.length_a   1.000
_cell.length_b   1.000
_cell.length_c   1.000
_cell.angle_alpha   90.00
_cell.angle_beta   90.00
_cell.angle_gamma   90.00
#
_symmetry.space_group_name_H-M   'P 1'
#
loop_
_entity.id
_entity.type
_entity.pdbx_description
1 polymer ?
#
loop_
_entity_poly.entity_id
_entity_poly.type
_entity_poly.pdbx_seq_one_letter_code
_entity_poly.pdbx_strand_id
1 'polypeptide(L)'
;MPADTSGTSRRARLEQELCDRLANTFSSAVVLFHSALAERLGMNVTDFKCVAILNESGPMTAGRLAELTGMSTAATTQVLDRLERAGLVRRERDPNDRRKVILQPISSPKMERDIGQAMEDLARSMTEVTSNYSAPQLETIRDFMDRTTQVLQHVATRLKTGT
;
A
#
# COMPACT_ATOMS: atom_id res chain seq x y z
N MET A 1 -28.84 -26.18 -31.60
CA MET A 1 -28.87 -24.91 -30.90
C MET A 1 -27.47 -24.33 -30.89
N PRO A 2 -27.18 -23.17 -31.43
CA PRO A 2 -25.84 -22.56 -31.36
C PRO A 2 -25.62 -22.05 -29.94
N ALA A 3 -24.52 -22.46 -29.36
CA ALA A 3 -24.09 -21.99 -28.03
C ALA A 3 -23.84 -20.46 -28.08
N ASP A 4 -24.26 -19.78 -27.04
CA ASP A 4 -24.22 -18.31 -26.83
C ASP A 4 -22.76 -17.79 -26.87
N THR A 5 -22.26 -17.56 -28.11
CA THR A 5 -20.95 -16.96 -28.38
C THR A 5 -20.88 -15.48 -27.96
N SER A 6 -22.03 -14.83 -27.77
CA SER A 6 -22.10 -13.40 -27.37
C SER A 6 -21.70 -13.17 -25.90
N GLY A 7 -22.06 -14.07 -25.01
CA GLY A 7 -21.71 -13.97 -23.58
C GLY A 7 -20.23 -14.14 -23.31
N THR A 8 -19.58 -15.08 -23.99
CA THR A 8 -18.13 -15.33 -23.87
C THR A 8 -17.32 -14.13 -24.35
N SER A 9 -17.74 -13.51 -25.46
CA SER A 9 -17.09 -12.29 -26.00
C SER A 9 -17.24 -11.08 -25.07
N ARG A 10 -18.44 -10.90 -24.45
CA ARG A 10 -18.68 -9.81 -23.49
C ARG A 10 -17.86 -9.98 -22.22
N ARG A 11 -17.80 -11.19 -21.68
CA ARG A 11 -17.01 -11.50 -20.47
C ARG A 11 -15.52 -11.22 -20.69
N ALA A 12 -14.94 -11.75 -21.76
CA ALA A 12 -13.53 -11.54 -22.09
C ALA A 12 -13.18 -10.05 -22.25
N ARG A 13 -14.08 -9.26 -22.84
CA ARG A 13 -13.90 -7.81 -22.96
C ARG A 13 -13.89 -7.14 -21.58
N LEU A 14 -14.81 -7.47 -20.68
CA LEU A 14 -14.86 -6.92 -19.32
C LEU A 14 -13.62 -7.31 -18.50
N GLU A 15 -13.15 -8.54 -18.63
CA GLU A 15 -11.92 -9.00 -18.00
C GLU A 15 -10.71 -8.18 -18.44
N GLN A 16 -10.58 -7.95 -19.75
CA GLN A 16 -9.52 -7.10 -20.30
C GLN A 16 -9.63 -5.65 -19.83
N GLU A 17 -10.82 -5.06 -19.88
CA GLU A 17 -11.06 -3.69 -19.40
C GLU A 17 -10.73 -3.53 -17.91
N LEU A 18 -11.06 -4.51 -17.07
CA LEU A 18 -10.72 -4.50 -15.65
C LEU A 18 -9.21 -4.57 -15.44
N CYS A 19 -8.51 -5.45 -16.16
CA CYS A 19 -7.06 -5.54 -16.09
C CYS A 19 -6.39 -4.22 -16.51
N ASP A 20 -6.83 -3.63 -17.61
CA ASP A 20 -6.25 -2.38 -18.11
C ASP A 20 -6.50 -1.21 -17.16
N ARG A 21 -7.72 -1.10 -16.61
CA ARG A 21 -8.04 -0.07 -15.61
C ARG A 21 -7.22 -0.23 -14.33
N LEU A 22 -7.07 -1.46 -13.85
CA LEU A 22 -6.28 -1.74 -12.66
C LEU A 22 -4.81 -1.41 -12.88
N ALA A 23 -4.22 -1.93 -13.97
CA ALA A 23 -2.80 -1.79 -14.26
C ALA A 23 -2.38 -0.36 -14.59
N ASN A 24 -3.25 0.45 -15.18
CA ASN A 24 -2.92 1.79 -15.66
C ASN A 24 -3.61 2.90 -14.86
N THR A 25 -4.94 3.01 -14.99
CA THR A 25 -5.66 4.17 -14.45
C THR A 25 -5.68 4.18 -12.92
N PHE A 26 -6.08 3.05 -12.32
CA PHE A 26 -6.20 2.96 -10.86
C PHE A 26 -4.84 3.01 -10.17
N SER A 27 -3.87 2.24 -10.66
CA SER A 27 -2.51 2.25 -10.09
C SER A 27 -1.86 3.63 -10.16
N SER A 28 -2.03 4.35 -11.27
CA SER A 28 -1.53 5.71 -11.41
C SER A 28 -2.20 6.67 -10.43
N ALA A 29 -3.51 6.58 -10.25
CA ALA A 29 -4.24 7.42 -9.28
C ALA A 29 -3.76 7.17 -7.83
N VAL A 30 -3.52 5.90 -7.46
CA VAL A 30 -2.98 5.54 -6.14
C VAL A 30 -1.57 6.11 -5.95
N VAL A 31 -0.70 6.02 -6.96
CA VAL A 31 0.66 6.60 -6.89
C VAL A 31 0.61 8.11 -6.73
N LEU A 32 -0.23 8.81 -7.52
CA LEU A 32 -0.39 10.26 -7.42
C LEU A 32 -0.94 10.69 -6.05
N PHE A 33 -1.91 9.97 -5.50
CA PHE A 33 -2.44 10.24 -4.16
C PHE A 33 -1.35 10.11 -3.08
N HIS A 34 -0.58 9.03 -3.08
CA HIS A 34 0.52 8.85 -2.13
C HIS A 34 1.64 9.86 -2.33
N SER A 35 1.90 10.29 -3.58
CA SER A 35 2.88 11.33 -3.86
C SER A 35 2.46 12.68 -3.28
N ALA A 36 1.18 13.06 -3.43
CA ALA A 36 0.64 14.29 -2.87
C ALA A 36 0.66 14.28 -1.32
N LEU A 37 0.36 13.14 -0.69
CA LEU A 37 0.49 12.99 0.77
C LEU A 37 1.94 13.14 1.23
N ALA A 38 2.87 12.48 0.55
CA ALA A 38 4.29 12.57 0.88
C ALA A 38 4.81 14.00 0.75
N GLU A 39 4.46 14.69 -0.33
CA GLU A 39 4.82 16.09 -0.57
C GLU A 39 4.26 17.02 0.54
N ARG A 40 3.01 16.86 0.93
CA ARG A 40 2.39 17.63 2.02
C ARG A 40 3.13 17.46 3.34
N LEU A 41 3.74 16.28 3.57
CA LEU A 41 4.54 15.96 4.75
C LEU A 41 6.02 16.35 4.60
N GLY A 42 6.44 16.87 3.44
CA GLY A 42 7.84 17.16 3.15
C GLY A 42 8.72 15.91 3.02
N MET A 43 8.11 14.78 2.62
CA MET A 43 8.76 13.48 2.50
C MET A 43 8.79 13.01 1.04
N ASN A 44 9.71 12.10 0.71
CA ASN A 44 9.58 11.34 -0.52
C ASN A 44 8.60 10.16 -0.34
N VAL A 45 8.07 9.65 -1.45
CA VAL A 45 7.05 8.57 -1.46
C VAL A 45 7.55 7.30 -0.78
N THR A 46 8.83 6.96 -0.94
CA THR A 46 9.42 5.75 -0.32
C THR A 46 9.47 5.87 1.19
N ASP A 47 9.92 7.01 1.70
CA ASP A 47 9.98 7.30 3.13
C ASP A 47 8.57 7.30 3.74
N PHE A 48 7.62 7.97 3.08
CA PHE A 48 6.21 7.96 3.47
C PHE A 48 5.64 6.54 3.54
N LYS A 49 5.90 5.70 2.53
CA LYS A 49 5.42 4.32 2.50
C LYS A 49 6.00 3.48 3.64
N CYS A 50 7.27 3.67 3.98
CA CYS A 50 7.90 2.96 5.10
C CYS A 50 7.28 3.36 6.45
N VAL A 51 7.02 4.66 6.66
CA VAL A 51 6.34 5.15 7.87
C VAL A 51 4.91 4.61 7.94
N ALA A 52 4.17 4.60 6.82
CA ALA A 52 2.81 4.07 6.77
C ALA A 52 2.77 2.59 7.16
N ILE A 53 3.68 1.77 6.61
CA ILE A 53 3.79 0.34 6.96
C ILE A 53 4.13 0.14 8.44
N LEU A 54 5.06 0.94 9.00
CA LEU A 54 5.41 0.86 10.41
C LEU A 54 4.25 1.24 11.33
N ASN A 55 3.47 2.27 10.96
CA ASN A 55 2.30 2.69 11.73
C ASN A 55 1.17 1.66 11.68
N GLU A 56 0.96 1.02 10.53
CA GLU A 56 -0.09 0.00 10.33
C GLU A 56 0.26 -1.34 10.99
N SER A 57 1.50 -1.79 10.79
CA SER A 57 1.93 -3.14 11.23
C SER A 57 2.59 -3.14 12.60
N GLY A 58 2.86 -1.97 13.18
CA GLY A 58 3.57 -1.83 14.45
C GLY A 58 5.08 -2.04 14.36
N PRO A 59 5.76 -2.09 15.51
CA PRO A 59 7.22 -2.24 15.58
C PRO A 59 7.73 -3.50 14.90
N MET A 60 8.80 -3.38 14.11
CA MET A 60 9.38 -4.51 13.38
C MET A 60 10.88 -4.34 13.16
N THR A 61 11.54 -5.39 12.68
CA THR A 61 12.95 -5.33 12.29
C THR A 61 13.13 -4.66 10.92
N ALA A 62 14.34 -4.13 10.65
CA ALA A 62 14.69 -3.60 9.34
C ALA A 62 14.58 -4.65 8.22
N GLY A 63 14.92 -5.91 8.52
CA GLY A 63 14.75 -7.03 7.58
C GLY A 63 13.28 -7.24 7.22
N ARG A 64 12.38 -7.19 8.20
CA ARG A 64 10.93 -7.31 7.94
C ARG A 64 10.40 -6.16 7.09
N LEU A 65 10.84 -4.93 7.36
CA LEU A 65 10.47 -3.78 6.54
C LEU A 65 11.00 -3.92 5.10
N ALA A 66 12.23 -4.40 4.93
CA ALA A 66 12.81 -4.69 3.60
C ALA A 66 11.97 -5.72 2.83
N GLU A 67 11.54 -6.81 3.48
CA GLU A 67 10.65 -7.81 2.89
C GLU A 67 9.32 -7.20 2.43
N LEU A 68 8.65 -6.45 3.30
CA LEU A 68 7.35 -5.83 3.00
C LEU A 68 7.41 -4.79 1.88
N THR A 69 8.51 -4.04 1.81
CA THR A 69 8.72 -3.02 0.77
C THR A 69 9.40 -3.57 -0.48
N GLY A 70 10.07 -4.72 -0.31
CA GLY A 70 10.92 -5.34 -1.32
C GLY A 70 12.15 -4.52 -1.68
N MET A 71 12.61 -3.66 -0.79
CA MET A 71 13.87 -2.93 -0.93
C MET A 71 15.06 -3.81 -0.56
N SER A 72 16.24 -3.47 -1.10
CA SER A 72 17.49 -4.06 -0.63
C SER A 72 17.80 -3.59 0.80
N THR A 73 18.61 -4.35 1.52
CA THR A 73 19.07 -3.98 2.88
C THR A 73 19.73 -2.60 2.90
N ALA A 74 20.55 -2.28 1.89
CA ALA A 74 21.21 -0.99 1.78
C ALA A 74 20.20 0.17 1.60
N ALA A 75 19.22 0.01 0.70
CA ALA A 75 18.17 0.99 0.49
C ALA A 75 17.31 1.18 1.74
N THR A 76 16.95 0.09 2.42
CA THR A 76 16.19 0.14 3.68
C THR A 76 16.96 0.91 4.75
N THR A 77 18.26 0.66 4.90
CA THR A 77 19.12 1.39 5.84
C THR A 77 19.11 2.89 5.55
N GLN A 78 19.28 3.29 4.29
CA GLN A 78 19.26 4.72 3.91
C GLN A 78 17.92 5.41 4.21
N VAL A 79 16.81 4.73 3.94
CA VAL A 79 15.47 5.22 4.31
C VAL A 79 15.37 5.39 5.82
N LEU A 80 15.74 4.38 6.59
CA LEU A 80 15.68 4.41 8.05
C LEU A 80 16.55 5.51 8.65
N ASP A 81 17.72 5.78 8.09
CA ASP A 81 18.59 6.86 8.53
C ASP A 81 17.96 8.25 8.29
N ARG A 82 17.21 8.43 7.20
CA ARG A 82 16.44 9.66 6.95
C ARG A 82 15.27 9.78 7.91
N LEU A 83 14.51 8.71 8.11
CA LEU A 83 13.35 8.68 9.00
C LEU A 83 13.74 8.92 10.48
N GLU A 84 14.89 8.39 10.90
CA GLU A 84 15.42 8.61 12.24
C GLU A 84 15.88 10.07 12.43
N ARG A 85 16.58 10.64 11.45
CA ARG A 85 16.91 12.07 11.44
C ARG A 85 15.70 13.00 11.43
N ALA A 86 14.62 12.58 10.80
CA ALA A 86 13.34 13.29 10.79
C ALA A 86 12.52 13.09 12.08
N GLY A 87 12.98 12.24 13.01
CA GLY A 87 12.28 11.94 14.26
C GLY A 87 10.99 11.13 14.08
N LEU A 88 10.85 10.39 12.99
CA LEU A 88 9.66 9.60 12.65
C LEU A 88 9.82 8.11 13.00
N VAL A 89 11.05 7.67 13.19
CA VAL A 89 11.39 6.30 13.59
C VAL A 89 12.52 6.35 14.62
N ARG A 90 12.52 5.42 15.55
CA ARG A 90 13.60 5.19 16.49
C ARG A 90 14.04 3.73 16.41
N ARG A 91 15.36 3.50 16.47
CA ARG A 91 15.93 2.16 16.57
C ARG A 91 16.12 1.81 18.05
N GLU A 92 15.51 0.72 18.48
CA GLU A 92 15.64 0.20 19.85
C GLU A 92 16.14 -1.23 19.84
N ARG A 93 16.85 -1.63 20.87
CA ARG A 93 17.20 -3.04 21.04
C ARG A 93 15.98 -3.81 21.53
N ASP A 94 15.77 -5.01 20.96
CA ASP A 94 14.70 -5.91 21.40
C ASP A 94 14.96 -6.27 22.89
N PRO A 95 13.97 -6.08 23.78
CA PRO A 95 14.13 -6.44 25.19
C PRO A 95 14.34 -7.93 25.43
N ASN A 96 13.88 -8.79 24.51
CA ASN A 96 13.98 -10.24 24.59
C ASN A 96 15.20 -10.80 23.85
N ASP A 97 15.72 -10.07 22.85
CA ASP A 97 16.91 -10.48 22.09
C ASP A 97 17.76 -9.24 21.72
N ARG A 98 18.73 -8.93 22.56
CA ARG A 98 19.63 -7.76 22.39
C ARG A 98 20.41 -7.73 21.06
N ARG A 99 20.41 -8.84 20.29
CA ARG A 99 21.02 -8.88 18.96
C ARG A 99 20.12 -8.26 17.90
N LYS A 100 18.83 -8.18 18.18
CA LYS A 100 17.84 -7.61 17.26
C LYS A 100 17.65 -6.13 17.52
N VAL A 101 17.49 -5.38 16.43
CA VAL A 101 17.10 -3.96 16.45
C VAL A 101 15.67 -3.86 15.92
N ILE A 102 14.81 -3.27 16.73
CA ILE A 102 13.41 -3.02 16.42
C ILE A 102 13.25 -1.55 16.04
N LEU A 103 12.51 -1.32 14.98
CA LEU A 103 12.09 -0.01 14.51
C LEU A 103 10.81 0.36 15.23
N GLN A 104 10.86 1.45 15.99
CA GLN A 104 9.70 2.02 16.67
C GLN A 104 9.20 3.22 15.86
N PRO A 105 7.96 3.22 15.36
CA PRO A 105 7.38 4.43 14.79
C PRO A 105 7.21 5.48 15.90
N ILE A 106 7.56 6.72 15.58
CA ILE A 106 7.36 7.87 16.46
C ILE A 106 6.20 8.67 15.91
N SER A 107 5.17 8.83 16.73
CA SER A 107 4.02 9.65 16.37
C SER A 107 4.41 11.12 16.31
N SER A 108 4.01 11.79 15.25
CA SER A 108 4.14 13.23 15.09
C SER A 108 2.74 13.86 15.06
N PRO A 109 2.36 14.68 16.04
CA PRO A 109 1.03 15.30 16.09
C PRO A 109 0.69 16.10 14.82
N LYS A 110 1.69 16.67 14.15
CA LYS A 110 1.50 17.34 12.85
C LYS A 110 1.17 16.33 11.77
N MET A 111 1.96 15.25 11.64
CA MET A 111 1.76 14.21 10.65
C MET A 111 0.40 13.51 10.84
N GLU A 112 0.01 13.22 12.08
CA GLU A 112 -1.31 12.65 12.38
C GLU A 112 -2.45 13.55 11.92
N ARG A 113 -2.37 14.85 12.18
CA ARG A 113 -3.40 15.80 11.71
C ARG A 113 -3.46 15.88 10.18
N ASP A 114 -2.30 16.01 9.52
CA ASP A 114 -2.24 16.18 8.07
C ASP A 114 -2.70 14.93 7.33
N ILE A 115 -2.30 13.73 7.82
CA ILE A 115 -2.78 12.45 7.28
C ILE A 115 -4.25 12.23 7.65
N GLY A 116 -4.62 12.47 8.91
CA GLY A 116 -5.99 12.28 9.40
C GLY A 116 -6.99 13.04 8.56
N GLN A 117 -6.74 14.31 8.32
CA GLN A 117 -7.62 15.13 7.48
C GLN A 117 -7.74 14.59 6.04
N ALA A 118 -6.62 14.21 5.41
CA ALA A 118 -6.64 13.65 4.06
C ALA A 118 -7.37 12.29 4.01
N MET A 119 -7.22 11.47 5.05
CA MET A 119 -7.93 10.19 5.15
C MET A 119 -9.43 10.36 5.41
N GLU A 120 -9.83 11.35 6.22
CA GLU A 120 -11.24 11.68 6.43
C GLU A 120 -11.91 12.16 5.14
N ASP A 121 -11.22 13.01 4.37
CA ASP A 121 -11.72 13.48 3.07
C ASP A 121 -11.85 12.32 2.08
N LEU A 122 -10.85 11.43 2.02
CA LEU A 122 -10.91 10.21 1.21
C LEU A 122 -12.07 9.31 1.65
N ALA A 123 -12.21 9.05 2.95
CA ALA A 123 -13.26 8.18 3.49
C ALA A 123 -14.66 8.72 3.14
N ARG A 124 -14.85 10.04 3.26
CA ARG A 124 -16.11 10.71 2.89
C ARG A 124 -16.42 10.51 1.40
N SER A 125 -15.45 10.77 0.52
CA SER A 125 -15.62 10.59 -0.92
C SER A 125 -15.87 9.12 -1.28
N MET A 126 -15.18 8.18 -0.60
CA MET A 126 -15.40 6.74 -0.79
C MET A 126 -16.77 6.29 -0.32
N THR A 127 -17.33 6.91 0.73
CA THR A 127 -18.72 6.65 1.17
C THR A 127 -19.72 7.01 0.06
N GLU A 128 -19.53 8.11 -0.63
CA GLU A 128 -20.37 8.49 -1.78
C GLU A 128 -20.28 7.47 -2.93
N VAL A 129 -19.07 7.01 -3.24
CA VAL A 129 -18.86 5.97 -4.26
C VAL A 129 -19.54 4.67 -3.87
N THR A 130 -19.31 4.22 -2.62
CA THR A 130 -19.82 2.92 -2.14
C THR A 130 -21.34 2.92 -1.94
N SER A 131 -21.97 4.07 -1.72
CA SER A 131 -23.42 4.19 -1.59
C SER A 131 -24.20 3.73 -2.83
N ASN A 132 -23.55 3.69 -4.00
CA ASN A 132 -24.13 3.21 -5.26
C ASN A 132 -24.17 1.67 -5.39
N TYR A 133 -23.65 0.94 -4.40
CA TYR A 133 -23.53 -0.52 -4.44
C TYR A 133 -24.29 -1.15 -3.27
N SER A 134 -24.99 -2.25 -3.56
CA SER A 134 -25.62 -3.07 -2.52
C SER A 134 -24.56 -3.84 -1.69
N ALA A 135 -24.92 -4.29 -0.50
CA ALA A 135 -24.01 -5.05 0.35
C ALA A 135 -23.38 -6.28 -0.35
N PRO A 136 -24.13 -7.13 -1.09
CA PRO A 136 -23.53 -8.24 -1.85
C PRO A 136 -22.55 -7.77 -2.94
N GLN A 137 -22.78 -6.61 -3.57
CA GLN A 137 -21.85 -6.04 -4.54
C GLN A 137 -20.57 -5.56 -3.85
N LEU A 138 -20.69 -4.92 -2.69
CA LEU A 138 -19.52 -4.51 -1.92
C LEU A 138 -18.69 -5.71 -1.43
N GLU A 139 -19.33 -6.82 -1.04
CA GLU A 139 -18.64 -8.06 -0.73
C GLU A 139 -17.85 -8.61 -1.91
N THR A 140 -18.45 -8.59 -3.10
CA THR A 140 -17.78 -9.01 -4.35
C THR A 140 -16.60 -8.10 -4.69
N ILE A 141 -16.77 -6.78 -4.55
CA ILE A 141 -15.68 -5.81 -4.78
C ILE A 141 -14.55 -6.04 -3.78
N ARG A 142 -14.84 -6.26 -2.51
CA ARG A 142 -13.84 -6.57 -1.50
C ARG A 142 -13.05 -7.84 -1.84
N ASP A 143 -13.73 -8.95 -2.16
CA ASP A 143 -13.07 -10.20 -2.55
C ASP A 143 -12.18 -10.01 -3.78
N PHE A 144 -12.65 -9.25 -4.77
CA PHE A 144 -11.86 -8.91 -5.95
C PHE A 144 -10.59 -8.12 -5.58
N MET A 145 -10.70 -7.11 -4.72
CA MET A 145 -9.57 -6.29 -4.26
C MET A 145 -8.55 -7.12 -3.49
N ASP A 146 -9.00 -7.99 -2.59
CA ASP A 146 -8.14 -8.86 -1.79
C ASP A 146 -7.34 -9.82 -2.67
N ARG A 147 -8.00 -10.51 -3.60
CA ARG A 147 -7.34 -11.43 -4.55
C ARG A 147 -6.38 -10.72 -5.48
N THR A 148 -6.77 -9.57 -5.99
CA THR A 148 -5.91 -8.77 -6.87
C THR A 148 -4.66 -8.30 -6.13
N THR A 149 -4.79 -7.88 -4.88
CA THR A 149 -3.66 -7.51 -4.03
C THR A 149 -2.67 -8.67 -3.88
N GLN A 150 -3.17 -9.88 -3.60
CA GLN A 150 -2.33 -11.08 -3.50
C GLN A 150 -1.60 -11.39 -4.82
N VAL A 151 -2.28 -11.28 -5.95
CA VAL A 151 -1.66 -11.50 -7.28
C VAL A 151 -0.55 -10.50 -7.52
N LEU A 152 -0.78 -9.20 -7.26
CA LEU A 152 0.23 -8.15 -7.44
C LEU A 152 1.45 -8.36 -6.53
N GLN A 153 1.25 -8.74 -5.27
CA GLN A 153 2.33 -9.04 -4.34
C GLN A 153 3.16 -10.25 -4.80
N HIS A 154 2.49 -11.31 -5.26
CA HIS A 154 3.14 -12.51 -5.78
C HIS A 154 3.97 -12.21 -7.04
N VAL A 155 3.38 -11.51 -8.01
CA VAL A 155 4.08 -11.12 -9.25
C VAL A 155 5.26 -10.19 -8.94
N ALA A 156 5.08 -9.21 -8.06
CA ALA A 156 6.16 -8.33 -7.64
C ALA A 156 7.34 -9.09 -7.02
N THR A 157 7.05 -10.11 -6.20
CA THR A 157 8.08 -10.98 -5.61
C THR A 157 8.84 -11.76 -6.68
N ARG A 158 8.13 -12.36 -7.63
CA ARG A 158 8.76 -13.11 -8.76
C ARG A 158 9.66 -12.22 -9.62
N LEU A 159 9.21 -11.02 -9.94
CA LEU A 159 10.02 -10.06 -10.72
C LEU A 159 11.33 -9.68 -10.02
N LYS A 160 11.36 -9.71 -8.67
CA LYS A 160 12.57 -9.43 -7.89
C LYS A 160 13.52 -10.63 -7.79
N THR A 161 12.98 -11.85 -7.75
CA THR A 161 13.78 -13.08 -7.60
C THR A 161 14.25 -13.64 -8.94
N GLY A 162 13.77 -13.11 -10.06
CA GLY A 162 14.17 -13.56 -11.40
C GLY A 162 13.64 -14.94 -11.78
N THR A 163 12.61 -15.45 -11.09
CA THR A 163 11.95 -16.75 -11.32
C THR A 163 10.56 -16.60 -11.88
#